data_6c0c3ba031ff7802b4c5feb3e4e62eec
#
_entry.id   6c0c3ba031ff7802b4c5feb3e4e62eec
#
_cell.length_a   1.000
_cell.length_b   1.000
_cell.length_c   1.000
_cell.angle_alpha   90.00
_cell.angle_beta   90.00
_cell.angle_gamma   90.00
#
_symmetry.space_group_name_H-M   'P 1'
#
loop_
_entity.id
_entity.type
_entity.pdbx_description
1 polymer ?
#
loop_
_entity_poly.entity_id
_entity_poly.type
_entity_poly.pdbx_seq_one_letter_code
_entity_poly.pdbx_strand_id
1 'polypeptide(L)'
;SYLSGFAAVVYFAAPVIVLCFGILPVSTTAFEFFLRFLPFLVVNQLLFIVAARGLPTWRGQQYSLALFPIWIRAVVTAGANVFFGRPLDFVVTPKNRQADGRRLRLVAPQIIVGVILAIATVVGVTRLVLGYGEPIGTAVNLAWVILDLIILSVLVSAVRYRGFTDREESH
;
A
#
# COMPACT_ATOMS: atom_id res chain seq x y z
N SER A 1 -13.00 7.87 1.36
CA SER A 1 -13.60 7.25 0.18
C SER A 1 -13.46 5.74 0.26
N TYR A 2 -14.58 4.99 0.21
CA TYR A 2 -14.57 3.51 0.33
C TYR A 2 -13.85 2.82 -0.83
N LEU A 3 -13.74 3.48 -1.98
CA LEU A 3 -13.05 2.95 -3.17
C LEU A 3 -11.52 3.10 -3.12
N SER A 4 -10.97 3.77 -2.11
CA SER A 4 -9.52 3.95 -1.98
C SER A 4 -8.73 2.64 -1.89
N GLY A 5 -9.35 1.56 -1.37
CA GLY A 5 -8.73 0.23 -1.34
C GLY A 5 -8.46 -0.33 -2.74
N PHE A 6 -9.38 -0.14 -3.68
CA PHE A 6 -9.19 -0.57 -5.07
C PHE A 6 -8.15 0.28 -5.80
N ALA A 7 -8.14 1.60 -5.53
CA ALA A 7 -7.10 2.48 -6.07
C ALA A 7 -5.70 2.06 -5.57
N ALA A 8 -5.57 1.63 -4.33
CA ALA A 8 -4.32 1.11 -3.79
C ALA A 8 -3.84 -0.16 -4.52
N VAL A 9 -4.76 -1.06 -4.93
CA VAL A 9 -4.39 -2.24 -5.74
C VAL A 9 -3.78 -1.82 -7.07
N VAL A 10 -4.41 -0.85 -7.77
CA VAL A 10 -3.87 -0.31 -9.03
C VAL A 10 -2.51 0.33 -8.78
N TYR A 11 -2.36 1.07 -7.69
CA TYR A 11 -1.12 1.73 -7.29
C TYR A 11 0.04 0.74 -7.12
N PHE A 12 -0.17 -0.39 -6.43
CA PHE A 12 0.82 -1.45 -6.26
C PHE A 12 1.02 -2.31 -7.52
N ALA A 13 -0.02 -2.48 -8.34
CA ALA A 13 0.07 -3.29 -9.55
C ALA A 13 0.84 -2.60 -10.68
N ALA A 14 0.77 -1.27 -10.76
CA ALA A 14 1.39 -0.49 -11.84
C ALA A 14 2.90 -0.78 -12.01
N PRO A 15 3.77 -0.68 -10.98
CA PRO A 15 5.18 -0.98 -11.13
C PRO A 15 5.44 -2.45 -11.44
N VAL A 16 4.61 -3.38 -10.94
CA VAL A 16 4.73 -4.81 -11.23
C VAL A 16 4.50 -5.07 -12.71
N ILE A 17 3.46 -4.48 -13.31
CA ILE A 17 3.14 -4.64 -14.73
C ILE A 17 4.28 -4.10 -15.60
N VAL A 18 4.80 -2.92 -15.27
CA VAL A 18 5.91 -2.32 -16.02
C VAL A 18 7.20 -3.15 -15.90
N LEU A 19 7.59 -3.52 -14.70
CA LEU A 19 8.85 -4.22 -14.44
C LEU A 19 8.83 -5.66 -15.00
N CYS A 20 7.71 -6.37 -14.86
CA CYS A 20 7.61 -7.75 -15.32
C CYS A 20 7.37 -7.88 -16.83
N PHE A 21 6.49 -7.04 -17.38
CA PHE A 21 6.03 -7.19 -18.76
C PHE A 21 6.56 -6.09 -19.69
N GLY A 22 7.10 -5.00 -19.17
CA GLY A 22 7.55 -3.86 -19.97
C GLY A 22 6.40 -3.06 -20.58
N ILE A 23 5.18 -3.24 -20.08
CA ILE A 23 3.99 -2.54 -20.56
C ILE A 23 3.89 -1.21 -19.82
N LEU A 24 4.11 -0.11 -20.51
CA LEU A 24 3.90 1.23 -19.96
C LEU A 24 2.40 1.51 -19.93
N PRO A 25 1.78 1.76 -18.77
CA PRO A 25 0.35 2.05 -18.67
C PRO A 25 -0.02 3.41 -19.28
N VAL A 26 0.97 4.24 -19.56
CA VAL A 26 0.79 5.56 -20.18
C VAL A 26 1.74 5.66 -21.37
N SER A 27 1.20 5.89 -22.55
CA SER A 27 1.94 6.06 -23.79
C SER A 27 2.52 7.48 -23.96
N THR A 28 3.20 7.97 -22.92
CA THR A 28 3.85 9.28 -22.95
C THR A 28 5.32 9.16 -22.57
N THR A 29 6.13 10.13 -22.93
CA THR A 29 7.53 10.15 -22.49
C THR A 29 7.60 10.29 -20.96
N ALA A 30 8.60 9.67 -20.34
CA ALA A 30 8.81 9.80 -18.91
C ALA A 30 8.90 11.27 -18.47
N PHE A 31 9.50 12.12 -19.29
CA PHE A 31 9.62 13.56 -19.04
C PHE A 31 8.25 14.26 -18.98
N GLU A 32 7.37 14.03 -19.95
CA GLU A 32 6.04 14.64 -19.98
C GLU A 32 5.17 14.16 -18.81
N PHE A 33 5.29 12.87 -18.46
CA PHE A 33 4.62 12.33 -17.28
C PHE A 33 5.06 13.07 -16.02
N PHE A 34 6.36 13.21 -15.78
CA PHE A 34 6.86 13.90 -14.60
C PHE A 34 6.54 15.39 -14.59
N LEU A 35 6.59 16.06 -15.73
CA LEU A 35 6.24 17.47 -15.84
C LEU A 35 4.81 17.75 -15.37
N ARG A 36 3.90 16.81 -15.56
CA ARG A 36 2.49 16.93 -15.15
C ARG A 36 2.23 16.35 -13.75
N PHE A 37 2.87 15.23 -13.43
CA PHE A 37 2.62 14.50 -12.19
C PHE A 37 3.32 15.13 -10.98
N LEU A 38 4.52 15.66 -11.13
CA LEU A 38 5.28 16.26 -10.03
C LEU A 38 4.59 17.50 -9.42
N PRO A 39 4.08 18.45 -10.20
CA PRO A 39 3.31 19.56 -9.65
C PRO A 39 2.08 19.09 -8.87
N PHE A 40 1.38 18.08 -9.40
CA PHE A 40 0.23 17.48 -8.70
C PHE A 40 0.64 16.88 -7.34
N LEU A 41 1.73 16.10 -7.30
CA LEU A 41 2.24 15.53 -6.04
C LEU A 41 2.61 16.62 -5.04
N VAL A 42 3.34 17.65 -5.48
CA VAL A 42 3.76 18.75 -4.61
C VAL A 42 2.56 19.50 -4.05
N VAL A 43 1.61 19.89 -4.89
CA VAL A 43 0.39 20.57 -4.45
C VAL A 43 -0.43 19.70 -3.51
N ASN A 44 -0.57 18.41 -3.80
CA ASN A 44 -1.28 17.47 -2.94
C ASN A 44 -0.61 17.34 -1.55
N GLN A 45 0.73 17.25 -1.49
CA GLN A 45 1.45 17.20 -0.22
C GLN A 45 1.36 18.53 0.55
N LEU A 46 1.45 19.66 -0.12
CA LEU A 46 1.26 20.97 0.48
C LEU A 46 -0.15 21.11 1.07
N LEU A 47 -1.17 20.65 0.36
CA LEU A 47 -2.55 20.63 0.84
C LEU A 47 -2.66 19.83 2.15
N PHE A 48 -2.06 18.63 2.21
CA PHE A 48 -2.06 17.85 3.45
C PHE A 48 -1.34 18.56 4.60
N ILE A 49 -0.19 19.17 4.35
CA ILE A 49 0.58 19.91 5.37
C ILE A 49 -0.25 21.08 5.90
N VAL A 50 -0.86 21.86 5.02
CA VAL A 50 -1.67 23.04 5.39
C VAL A 50 -2.95 22.59 6.11
N ALA A 51 -3.66 21.59 5.59
CA ALA A 51 -4.90 21.09 6.19
C ALA A 51 -4.66 20.45 7.57
N ALA A 52 -3.51 19.83 7.77
CA ALA A 52 -3.15 19.20 9.04
C ALA A 52 -2.61 20.16 10.09
N ARG A 53 -2.45 21.45 9.78
CA ARG A 53 -1.95 22.47 10.72
C ARG A 53 -0.67 22.04 11.46
N GLY A 54 0.29 21.45 10.76
CA GLY A 54 1.56 20.98 11.32
C GLY A 54 1.54 19.59 11.97
N LEU A 55 0.42 18.86 11.97
CA LEU A 55 0.39 17.48 12.41
C LEU A 55 1.07 16.56 11.38
N PRO A 56 1.85 15.54 11.81
CA PRO A 56 2.51 14.63 10.91
C PRO A 56 1.51 13.69 10.24
N THR A 57 1.11 14.00 9.00
CA THR A 57 0.12 13.23 8.22
C THR A 57 0.69 12.00 7.55
N TRP A 58 2.03 11.91 7.40
CA TRP A 58 2.69 10.82 6.68
C TRP A 58 2.30 9.43 7.21
N ARG A 59 2.30 9.23 8.53
CA ARG A 59 1.86 7.97 9.14
C ARG A 59 0.41 7.63 8.78
N GLY A 60 -0.48 8.62 8.79
CA GLY A 60 -1.88 8.44 8.40
C GLY A 60 -2.02 8.02 6.94
N GLN A 61 -1.24 8.60 6.03
CA GLN A 61 -1.21 8.21 4.62
C GLN A 61 -0.69 6.77 4.44
N GLN A 62 0.40 6.41 5.13
CA GLN A 62 0.91 5.03 5.14
C GLN A 62 -0.16 4.03 5.58
N TYR A 63 -0.83 4.28 6.71
CA TYR A 63 -1.89 3.39 7.20
C TYR A 63 -3.07 3.34 6.24
N SER A 64 -3.47 4.47 5.65
CA SER A 64 -4.57 4.52 4.70
C SER A 64 -4.32 3.62 3.48
N LEU A 65 -3.11 3.62 2.94
CA LEU A 65 -2.73 2.75 1.83
C LEU A 65 -2.49 1.31 2.28
N ALA A 66 -1.78 1.09 3.39
CA ALA A 66 -1.46 -0.24 3.88
C ALA A 66 -2.69 -1.05 4.32
N LEU A 67 -3.78 -0.39 4.71
CA LEU A 67 -5.05 -1.02 5.10
C LEU A 67 -5.96 -1.35 3.91
N PHE A 68 -5.49 -1.26 2.67
CA PHE A 68 -6.29 -1.54 1.48
C PHE A 68 -7.08 -2.86 1.51
N PRO A 69 -6.58 -3.99 2.06
CA PRO A 69 -7.36 -5.22 2.08
C PRO A 69 -8.59 -5.12 2.99
N ILE A 70 -8.48 -4.32 4.07
CA ILE A 70 -9.61 -4.09 4.99
C ILE A 70 -10.68 -3.26 4.29
N TRP A 71 -10.29 -2.22 3.55
CA TRP A 71 -11.22 -1.40 2.77
C TRP A 71 -11.92 -2.20 1.68
N ILE A 72 -11.18 -3.03 0.92
CA ILE A 72 -11.75 -3.92 -0.10
C ILE A 72 -12.75 -4.88 0.54
N ARG A 73 -12.36 -5.55 1.63
CA ARG A 73 -13.23 -6.47 2.34
C ARG A 73 -14.51 -5.78 2.83
N ALA A 74 -14.41 -4.58 3.38
CA ALA A 74 -15.56 -3.81 3.84
C ALA A 74 -16.53 -3.51 2.69
N VAL A 75 -16.02 -3.05 1.55
CA VAL A 75 -16.85 -2.75 0.36
C VAL A 75 -17.50 -4.01 -0.20
N VAL A 76 -16.74 -5.10 -0.34
CA VAL A 76 -17.27 -6.38 -0.86
C VAL A 76 -18.34 -6.95 0.08
N THR A 77 -18.09 -6.89 1.40
CA THR A 77 -19.06 -7.38 2.39
C THR A 77 -20.34 -6.54 2.40
N ALA A 78 -20.20 -5.20 2.34
CA ALA A 78 -21.35 -4.29 2.24
C ALA A 78 -22.14 -4.52 0.94
N GLY A 79 -21.45 -4.69 -0.19
CA GLY A 79 -22.09 -5.03 -1.46
C GLY A 79 -22.83 -6.37 -1.41
N ALA A 80 -22.21 -7.40 -0.81
CA ALA A 80 -22.84 -8.70 -0.63
C ALA A 80 -24.09 -8.64 0.26
N ASN A 81 -24.08 -7.78 1.27
CA ASN A 81 -25.28 -7.53 2.09
C ASN A 81 -26.40 -6.89 1.27
N VAL A 82 -26.08 -5.82 0.53
CA VAL A 82 -27.09 -5.06 -0.25
C VAL A 82 -27.66 -5.88 -1.40
N PHE A 83 -26.82 -6.59 -2.16
CA PHE A 83 -27.26 -7.29 -3.38
C PHE A 83 -27.72 -8.72 -3.14
N PHE A 84 -27.21 -9.38 -2.12
CA PHE A 84 -27.47 -10.81 -1.85
C PHE A 84 -28.11 -11.06 -0.48
N GLY A 85 -28.47 -10.01 0.28
CA GLY A 85 -29.12 -10.14 1.59
C GLY A 85 -28.26 -10.87 2.64
N ARG A 86 -26.93 -10.94 2.48
CA ARG A 86 -26.08 -11.60 3.46
C ARG A 86 -26.04 -10.80 4.75
N PRO A 87 -26.28 -11.42 5.93
CA PRO A 87 -26.25 -10.71 7.20
C PRO A 87 -24.84 -10.17 7.45
N LEU A 88 -24.77 -8.93 7.96
CA LEU A 88 -23.53 -8.35 8.47
C LEU A 88 -23.42 -8.75 9.95
N ASP A 89 -22.49 -9.65 10.25
CA ASP A 89 -22.19 -9.99 11.63
C ASP A 89 -21.48 -8.82 12.32
N PHE A 90 -22.02 -8.40 13.45
CA PHE A 90 -21.36 -7.41 14.28
C PHE A 90 -20.23 -8.09 15.07
N VAL A 91 -19.01 -7.96 14.55
CA VAL A 91 -17.83 -8.50 15.22
C VAL A 91 -17.34 -7.50 16.25
N VAL A 92 -17.53 -7.83 17.54
CA VAL A 92 -16.96 -7.07 18.64
C VAL A 92 -15.45 -7.27 18.65
N THR A 93 -14.69 -6.18 18.69
CA THR A 93 -13.23 -6.24 18.80
C THR A 93 -12.85 -6.94 20.12
N PRO A 94 -12.18 -8.09 20.08
CA PRO A 94 -11.79 -8.79 21.31
C PRO A 94 -10.81 -7.93 22.10
N LYS A 95 -11.10 -7.70 23.39
CA LYS A 95 -10.22 -6.95 24.30
C LYS A 95 -9.01 -7.76 24.76
N ASN A 96 -8.96 -9.05 24.43
CA ASN A 96 -7.90 -9.95 24.84
C ASN A 96 -6.73 -9.93 23.85
N ARG A 97 -5.52 -10.15 24.37
CA ARG A 97 -4.28 -10.28 23.59
C ARG A 97 -4.46 -11.37 22.53
N GLN A 98 -4.32 -11.04 21.27
CA GLN A 98 -4.40 -12.02 20.18
C GLN A 98 -3.08 -12.80 20.10
N ALA A 99 -3.15 -14.11 19.94
CA ALA A 99 -1.99 -14.97 19.72
C ALA A 99 -1.20 -14.51 18.46
N ASP A 100 0.13 -14.57 18.53
CA ASP A 100 1.03 -14.03 17.49
C ASP A 100 0.75 -14.58 16.09
N GLY A 101 0.35 -15.84 15.95
CA GLY A 101 -0.01 -16.43 14.65
C GLY A 101 -1.24 -15.78 13.98
N ARG A 102 -2.15 -15.21 14.76
CA ARG A 102 -3.33 -14.53 14.24
C ARG A 102 -2.98 -13.14 13.67
N ARG A 103 -1.93 -12.50 14.22
CA ARG A 103 -1.44 -11.20 13.76
C ARG A 103 -0.85 -11.29 12.35
N LEU A 104 -0.06 -12.34 12.07
CA LEU A 104 0.52 -12.55 10.75
C LEU A 104 -0.55 -12.78 9.67
N ARG A 105 -1.64 -13.47 9.99
CA ARG A 105 -2.76 -13.66 9.05
C ARG A 105 -3.45 -12.35 8.67
N LEU A 106 -3.49 -11.38 9.58
CA LEU A 106 -4.11 -10.08 9.31
C LEU A 106 -3.29 -9.25 8.30
N VAL A 107 -1.98 -9.42 8.28
CA VAL A 107 -1.06 -8.70 7.38
C VAL A 107 -0.59 -9.55 6.20
N ALA A 108 -1.11 -10.77 6.05
CA ALA A 108 -0.72 -11.67 4.96
C ALA A 108 -0.91 -11.06 3.55
N PRO A 109 -2.01 -10.37 3.22
CA PRO A 109 -2.17 -9.76 1.90
C PRO A 109 -1.07 -8.73 1.59
N GLN A 110 -0.66 -7.96 2.57
CA GLN A 110 0.38 -6.95 2.40
C GLN A 110 1.77 -7.58 2.27
N ILE A 111 2.02 -8.68 3.00
CA ILE A 111 3.26 -9.46 2.84
C ILE A 111 3.33 -10.03 1.42
N ILE A 112 2.22 -10.57 0.90
CA ILE A 112 2.14 -11.10 -0.47
C ILE A 112 2.47 -9.98 -1.48
N VAL A 113 1.89 -8.80 -1.33
CA VAL A 113 2.20 -7.65 -2.20
C VAL A 113 3.69 -7.29 -2.10
N GLY A 114 4.26 -7.23 -0.90
CA GLY A 114 5.70 -6.97 -0.72
C GLY A 114 6.59 -7.99 -1.42
N VAL A 115 6.24 -9.28 -1.36
CA VAL A 115 6.97 -10.35 -2.06
C VAL A 115 6.85 -10.19 -3.59
N ILE A 116 5.64 -9.88 -4.09
CA ILE A 116 5.41 -9.63 -5.52
C ILE A 116 6.26 -8.45 -6.00
N LEU A 117 6.30 -7.35 -5.25
CA LEU A 117 7.13 -6.17 -5.56
C LEU A 117 8.63 -6.53 -5.58
N ALA A 118 9.10 -7.34 -4.63
CA ALA A 118 10.49 -7.80 -4.61
C ALA A 118 10.82 -8.67 -5.85
N ILE A 119 9.95 -9.59 -6.22
CA ILE A 119 10.11 -10.41 -7.44
C ILE A 119 10.11 -9.51 -8.68
N ALA A 120 9.16 -8.58 -8.80
CA ALA A 120 9.09 -7.64 -9.90
C ALA A 120 10.35 -6.78 -10.03
N THR A 121 10.94 -6.38 -8.90
CA THR A 121 12.24 -5.68 -8.87
C THR A 121 13.34 -6.51 -9.50
N VAL A 122 13.48 -7.78 -9.09
CA VAL A 122 14.50 -8.68 -9.64
C VAL A 122 14.30 -8.87 -11.15
N VAL A 123 13.06 -9.11 -11.57
CA VAL A 123 12.73 -9.27 -13.00
C VAL A 123 13.03 -7.99 -13.79
N GLY A 124 12.63 -6.82 -13.29
CA GLY A 124 12.85 -5.53 -13.95
C GLY A 124 14.34 -5.20 -14.11
N VAL A 125 15.14 -5.42 -13.07
CA VAL A 125 16.60 -5.23 -13.12
C VAL A 125 17.23 -6.21 -14.12
N THR A 126 16.83 -7.49 -14.09
CA THR A 126 17.34 -8.51 -15.01
C THR A 126 17.02 -8.14 -16.47
N ARG A 127 15.79 -7.71 -16.74
CA ARG A 127 15.39 -7.25 -18.08
C ARG A 127 16.21 -6.05 -18.54
N LEU A 128 16.47 -5.10 -17.65
CA LEU A 128 17.30 -3.93 -17.96
C LEU A 128 18.73 -4.34 -18.32
N VAL A 129 19.34 -5.23 -17.53
CA VAL A 129 20.72 -5.74 -17.77
C VAL A 129 20.80 -6.50 -19.09
N LEU A 130 19.77 -7.24 -19.47
CA LEU A 130 19.69 -7.99 -20.73
C LEU A 130 19.31 -7.11 -21.93
N GLY A 131 19.09 -5.81 -21.75
CA GLY A 131 18.76 -4.88 -22.84
C GLY A 131 17.30 -4.91 -23.31
N TYR A 132 16.40 -5.56 -22.57
CA TYR A 132 14.98 -5.67 -22.92
C TYR A 132 14.11 -4.57 -22.28
N GLY A 133 14.67 -3.73 -21.40
CA GLY A 133 13.95 -2.70 -20.66
C GLY A 133 14.30 -1.27 -21.13
N GLU A 134 13.31 -0.37 -21.08
CA GLU A 134 13.57 1.05 -21.24
C GLU A 134 14.17 1.59 -19.92
N PRO A 135 15.39 2.19 -19.95
CA PRO A 135 16.13 2.51 -18.73
C PRO A 135 15.41 3.49 -17.79
N ILE A 136 14.85 4.56 -18.36
CA ILE A 136 14.20 5.62 -17.56
C ILE A 136 12.91 5.11 -16.93
N GLY A 137 12.05 4.43 -17.70
CA GLY A 137 10.82 3.85 -17.18
C GLY A 137 11.09 2.79 -16.12
N THR A 138 12.12 1.96 -16.30
CA THR A 138 12.55 0.97 -15.30
C THR A 138 13.01 1.67 -14.01
N ALA A 139 13.88 2.69 -14.10
CA ALA A 139 14.36 3.43 -12.93
C ALA A 139 13.22 4.11 -12.15
N VAL A 140 12.25 4.69 -12.85
CA VAL A 140 11.06 5.30 -12.24
C VAL A 140 10.25 4.27 -11.47
N ASN A 141 10.00 3.10 -12.08
CA ASN A 141 9.22 2.06 -11.43
C ASN A 141 9.97 1.39 -10.28
N LEU A 142 11.30 1.30 -10.33
CA LEU A 142 12.11 0.88 -9.18
C LEU A 142 12.01 1.87 -8.02
N ALA A 143 12.08 3.18 -8.30
CA ALA A 143 11.85 4.21 -7.27
C ALA A 143 10.43 4.12 -6.68
N TRP A 144 9.43 3.83 -7.51
CA TRP A 144 8.06 3.61 -7.06
C TRP A 144 7.93 2.39 -6.15
N VAL A 145 8.55 1.27 -6.49
CA VAL A 145 8.59 0.07 -5.61
C VAL A 145 9.23 0.39 -4.26
N ILE A 146 10.31 1.17 -4.24
CA ILE A 146 10.93 1.61 -2.98
C ILE A 146 9.91 2.39 -2.13
N LEU A 147 9.17 3.30 -2.73
CA LEU A 147 8.11 4.04 -2.05
C LEU A 147 7.01 3.11 -1.52
N ASP A 148 6.58 2.14 -2.31
CA ASP A 148 5.60 1.13 -1.91
C ASP A 148 6.07 0.32 -0.70
N LEU A 149 7.32 -0.13 -0.71
CA LEU A 149 7.91 -0.87 0.41
C LEU A 149 8.03 0.01 1.67
N ILE A 150 8.35 1.31 1.52
CA ILE A 150 8.33 2.28 2.63
C ILE A 150 6.90 2.41 3.18
N ILE A 151 5.90 2.50 2.33
CA ILE A 151 4.49 2.56 2.76
C ILE A 151 4.12 1.29 3.53
N LEU A 152 4.44 0.11 2.99
CA LEU A 152 4.14 -1.17 3.63
C LEU A 152 4.94 -1.40 4.93
N SER A 153 6.10 -0.75 5.12
CA SER A 153 6.93 -0.90 6.31
C SER A 153 6.22 -0.52 7.62
N VAL A 154 5.18 0.32 7.55
CA VAL A 154 4.36 0.67 8.72
C VAL A 154 3.73 -0.55 9.40
N LEU A 155 3.48 -1.62 8.63
CA LEU A 155 2.92 -2.86 9.15
C LEU A 155 3.88 -3.61 10.07
N VAL A 156 5.20 -3.48 9.86
CA VAL A 156 6.20 -4.05 10.75
C VAL A 156 6.05 -3.48 12.16
N SER A 157 5.82 -2.17 12.25
CA SER A 157 5.54 -1.50 13.52
C SER A 157 4.23 -1.98 14.13
N ALA A 158 3.19 -2.16 13.32
CA ALA A 158 1.89 -2.64 13.76
C ALA A 158 1.93 -4.09 14.30
N VAL A 159 2.69 -4.98 13.63
CA VAL A 159 2.85 -6.38 14.07
C VAL A 159 3.70 -6.47 15.34
N ARG A 160 4.73 -5.62 15.48
CA ARG A 160 5.62 -5.58 16.65
C ARG A 160 5.02 -4.92 17.88
N TYR A 161 3.87 -4.24 17.73
CA TYR A 161 3.25 -3.54 18.85
C TYR A 161 2.73 -4.53 19.90
N ARG A 162 3.30 -4.50 21.10
CA ARG A 162 2.99 -5.44 22.21
C ARG A 162 1.90 -4.94 23.17
N GLY A 163 1.37 -3.72 22.99
CA GLY A 163 0.38 -3.14 23.90
C GLY A 163 1.01 -2.45 25.13
N PHE A 164 0.19 -1.74 25.89
CA PHE A 164 0.62 -0.99 27.10
C PHE A 164 0.72 -1.82 28.38
N THR A 165 0.34 -3.09 28.37
CA THR A 165 0.13 -3.91 29.56
C THR A 165 1.41 -4.38 30.27
N ASP A 166 2.59 -4.18 29.72
CA ASP A 166 3.83 -4.66 30.35
C ASP A 166 4.47 -3.63 31.32
N ARG A 167 3.84 -2.46 31.56
CA ARG A 167 4.37 -1.44 32.46
C ARG A 167 3.63 -1.29 33.80
N GLU A 168 2.43 -1.85 33.93
CA GLU A 168 1.64 -1.69 35.18
C GLU A 168 1.78 -2.86 36.14
N GLU A 169 2.39 -4.00 35.75
CA GLU A 169 2.59 -5.15 36.63
C GLU A 169 3.94 -5.14 37.36
N SER A 170 4.76 -4.09 37.20
CA SER A 170 6.08 -3.98 37.82
C SER A 170 6.16 -2.91 38.94
N HIS A 171 5.01 -2.54 39.53
CA HIS A 171 4.98 -1.69 40.75
C HIS A 171 4.15 -2.30 41.84
#